data_9b543f18331d5b252ffa200dce48dabf
#
_entry.id   9b543f18331d5b252ffa200dce48dabf
#
_cell.length_a   1.000
_cell.length_b   1.000
_cell.length_c   1.000
_cell.angle_alpha   90.00
_cell.angle_beta   90.00
_cell.angle_gamma   90.00
#
_symmetry.space_group_name_H-M   'P 1'
#
loop_
_entity.id
_entity.type
_entity.pdbx_description
1 polymer ?
#
loop_
_entity_poly.entity_id
_entity_poly.type
_entity_poly.pdbx_seq_one_letter_code
_entity_poly.pdbx_strand_id
1 'polypeptide(L)'
;ILMINKVKASLSEKILFFFLIILFLITFGSYFLLKDKCLFVNQIKISEEKFTNKENIVVMNVECGNVIIELDPIMSPNSVERFKLLVKNGYYDGSAFYRVIENTLIQAGDLEYGNINDINYTKIGTGKSGLGLLKSELNDEFEFKKGSIAFARKDEFNTEDSEFFITLKDIPIYQGEYTPLGKVIYGIEALEKIKIGNKSSYVLRPDYINYFKLLD
;
A
#
# COMPACT_ATOMS: atom_id res chain seq x y z
N ILE A 1 -34.19 -46.55 -37.43
CA ILE A 1 -33.01 -45.70 -37.74
C ILE A 1 -33.55 -44.29 -37.99
N LEU A 2 -33.48 -43.42 -37.00
CA LEU A 2 -33.85 -42.00 -37.13
C LEU A 2 -32.77 -41.30 -37.94
N MET A 3 -33.09 -40.92 -39.18
CA MET A 3 -32.25 -40.02 -39.96
C MET A 3 -32.36 -38.63 -39.38
N ILE A 4 -31.34 -38.19 -38.65
CA ILE A 4 -31.22 -36.81 -38.21
C ILE A 4 -30.85 -35.98 -39.44
N ASN A 5 -31.84 -35.27 -40.01
CA ASN A 5 -31.61 -34.27 -41.03
C ASN A 5 -30.70 -33.18 -40.47
N LYS A 6 -29.47 -33.11 -40.94
CA LYS A 6 -28.56 -32.00 -40.63
C LYS A 6 -29.11 -30.70 -41.22
N VAL A 7 -29.81 -29.92 -40.43
CA VAL A 7 -30.23 -28.57 -40.81
C VAL A 7 -28.97 -27.74 -41.01
N LYS A 8 -28.69 -27.30 -42.23
CA LYS A 8 -27.56 -26.38 -42.51
C LYS A 8 -27.96 -24.98 -42.03
N ALA A 9 -27.19 -24.44 -41.10
CA ALA A 9 -27.37 -23.07 -40.66
C ALA A 9 -27.35 -22.08 -41.84
N SER A 10 -28.27 -21.15 -41.85
CA SER A 10 -28.35 -20.08 -42.85
C SER A 10 -27.14 -19.12 -42.74
N LEU A 11 -26.89 -18.35 -43.78
CA LEU A 11 -25.79 -17.35 -43.75
C LEU A 11 -25.96 -16.35 -42.60
N SER A 12 -27.18 -15.90 -42.37
CA SER A 12 -27.51 -14.96 -41.27
C SER A 12 -27.23 -15.56 -39.87
N GLU A 13 -27.56 -16.85 -39.68
CA GLU A 13 -27.25 -17.54 -38.41
C GLU A 13 -25.73 -17.67 -38.17
N LYS A 14 -24.97 -17.92 -39.21
CA LYS A 14 -23.50 -17.99 -39.13
C LYS A 14 -22.90 -16.63 -38.82
N ILE A 15 -23.40 -15.55 -39.41
CA ILE A 15 -22.96 -14.18 -39.16
C ILE A 15 -23.30 -13.80 -37.72
N LEU A 16 -24.52 -14.09 -37.24
CA LEU A 16 -24.94 -13.86 -35.88
C LEU A 16 -24.07 -14.60 -34.87
N PHE A 17 -23.82 -15.89 -35.14
CA PHE A 17 -22.95 -16.70 -34.26
C PHE A 17 -21.52 -16.15 -34.17
N PHE A 18 -20.95 -15.73 -35.32
CA PHE A 18 -19.62 -15.12 -35.34
C PHE A 18 -19.58 -13.78 -34.58
N PHE A 19 -20.62 -12.98 -34.75
CA PHE A 19 -20.77 -11.74 -33.98
C PHE A 19 -20.86 -11.97 -32.46
N LEU A 20 -21.61 -12.97 -32.01
CA LEU A 20 -21.72 -13.35 -30.60
C LEU A 20 -20.38 -13.86 -30.06
N ILE A 21 -19.60 -14.61 -30.85
CA ILE A 21 -18.25 -15.04 -30.45
C ILE A 21 -17.33 -13.80 -30.23
N ILE A 22 -17.33 -12.85 -31.17
CA ILE A 22 -16.53 -11.65 -31.09
C ILE A 22 -16.94 -10.83 -29.84
N LEU A 23 -18.23 -10.65 -29.64
CA LEU A 23 -18.76 -9.94 -28.46
C LEU A 23 -18.33 -10.63 -27.16
N PHE A 24 -18.42 -11.96 -27.10
CA PHE A 24 -17.95 -12.73 -25.95
C PHE A 24 -16.44 -12.56 -25.72
N LEU A 25 -15.62 -12.63 -26.77
CA LEU A 25 -14.17 -12.42 -26.66
C LEU A 25 -13.82 -11.00 -26.18
N ILE A 26 -14.52 -9.98 -26.67
CA ILE A 26 -14.34 -8.58 -26.25
C ILE A 26 -14.74 -8.44 -24.77
N THR A 27 -15.92 -8.93 -24.37
CA THR A 27 -16.38 -8.81 -22.97
C THR A 27 -15.53 -9.61 -22.02
N PHE A 28 -15.13 -10.81 -22.40
CA PHE A 28 -14.25 -11.66 -21.60
C PHE A 28 -12.84 -11.05 -21.48
N GLY A 29 -12.26 -10.57 -22.58
CA GLY A 29 -10.98 -9.86 -22.57
C GLY A 29 -11.02 -8.59 -21.72
N SER A 30 -12.06 -7.78 -21.87
CA SER A 30 -12.28 -6.58 -21.06
C SER A 30 -12.39 -6.90 -19.57
N TYR A 31 -13.05 -8.00 -19.20
CA TYR A 31 -13.15 -8.43 -17.82
C TYR A 31 -11.78 -8.73 -17.20
N PHE A 32 -10.90 -9.42 -17.93
CA PHE A 32 -9.53 -9.69 -17.44
C PHE A 32 -8.69 -8.43 -17.29
N LEU A 33 -8.77 -7.52 -18.26
CA LEU A 33 -8.06 -6.25 -18.21
C LEU A 33 -8.56 -5.36 -17.05
N LEU A 34 -9.87 -5.29 -16.84
CA LEU A 34 -10.44 -4.47 -15.75
C LEU A 34 -10.28 -5.08 -14.36
N LYS A 35 -10.03 -6.41 -14.28
CA LYS A 35 -9.79 -7.10 -13.02
C LYS A 35 -8.41 -6.77 -12.42
N ASP A 36 -7.44 -6.45 -13.25
CA ASP A 36 -6.11 -6.07 -12.78
C ASP A 36 -6.12 -4.64 -12.21
N LYS A 37 -6.16 -4.54 -10.88
CA LYS A 37 -6.14 -3.25 -10.19
C LYS A 37 -4.85 -2.46 -10.43
N CYS A 38 -3.79 -3.11 -10.88
CA CYS A 38 -2.48 -2.52 -11.13
C CYS A 38 -2.27 -2.03 -12.58
N LEU A 39 -3.23 -2.24 -13.47
CA LEU A 39 -3.08 -2.03 -14.92
C LEU A 39 -2.59 -0.62 -15.32
N PHE A 40 -2.95 0.40 -14.56
CA PHE A 40 -2.60 1.79 -14.85
C PHE A 40 -1.59 2.38 -13.85
N VAL A 41 -0.89 1.54 -13.11
CA VAL A 41 0.16 1.99 -12.19
C VAL A 41 1.50 2.02 -12.91
N ASN A 42 2.17 3.18 -12.91
CA ASN A 42 3.50 3.31 -13.48
C ASN A 42 4.51 2.53 -12.64
N GLN A 43 5.19 1.57 -13.28
CA GLN A 43 6.26 0.81 -12.64
C GLN A 43 7.56 1.60 -12.71
N ILE A 44 8.14 1.89 -11.56
CA ILE A 44 9.42 2.61 -11.48
C ILE A 44 10.57 1.61 -11.45
N LYS A 45 11.52 1.82 -12.34
CA LYS A 45 12.79 1.09 -12.33
C LYS A 45 13.80 1.87 -11.47
N ILE A 46 14.02 1.40 -10.27
CA ILE A 46 14.89 2.05 -9.27
C ILE A 46 16.31 2.30 -9.81
N SER A 47 16.81 1.43 -10.70
CA SER A 47 18.14 1.56 -11.32
C SER A 47 18.29 2.77 -12.24
N GLU A 48 17.21 3.38 -12.69
CA GLU A 48 17.21 4.54 -13.60
C GLU A 48 17.15 5.87 -12.84
N GLU A 49 16.80 5.83 -11.54
CA GLU A 49 16.65 7.03 -10.72
C GLU A 49 17.96 7.40 -10.02
N LYS A 50 18.27 8.71 -10.01
CA LYS A 50 19.41 9.28 -9.30
C LYS A 50 18.96 9.91 -8.00
N PHE A 51 19.28 9.28 -6.88
CA PHE A 51 18.99 9.81 -5.55
C PHE A 51 20.21 10.50 -4.97
N THR A 52 20.03 11.68 -4.38
CA THR A 52 21.12 12.47 -3.80
C THR A 52 21.58 11.89 -2.45
N ASN A 53 20.62 11.49 -1.60
CA ASN A 53 20.87 10.96 -0.25
C ASN A 53 20.36 9.53 -0.13
N LYS A 54 21.02 8.58 -0.78
CA LYS A 54 20.58 7.18 -0.84
C LYS A 54 20.34 6.57 0.53
N GLU A 55 21.13 6.92 1.52
CA GLU A 55 21.03 6.47 2.91
C GLU A 55 19.68 6.79 3.58
N ASN A 56 18.95 7.77 3.05
CA ASN A 56 17.62 8.15 3.51
C ASN A 56 16.50 7.68 2.59
N ILE A 57 16.84 6.93 1.54
CA ILE A 57 15.85 6.38 0.62
C ILE A 57 15.50 4.96 1.03
N VAL A 58 14.22 4.70 1.14
CA VAL A 58 13.71 3.35 1.36
C VAL A 58 12.74 2.98 0.24
N VAL A 59 12.76 1.70 -0.13
CA VAL A 59 11.92 1.12 -1.16
C VAL A 59 10.96 0.15 -0.53
N MET A 60 9.69 0.46 -0.59
CA MET A 60 8.59 -0.41 -0.19
C MET A 60 7.98 -1.04 -1.45
N ASN A 61 7.91 -2.37 -1.49
CA ASN A 61 7.22 -3.07 -2.57
C ASN A 61 5.85 -3.54 -2.10
N VAL A 62 4.83 -3.21 -2.87
CA VAL A 62 3.45 -3.66 -2.67
C VAL A 62 2.97 -4.36 -3.94
N GLU A 63 1.75 -4.92 -3.93
CA GLU A 63 1.23 -5.67 -5.07
C GLU A 63 1.32 -4.90 -6.40
N CYS A 64 1.01 -3.60 -6.40
CA CYS A 64 1.02 -2.78 -7.61
C CYS A 64 2.38 -2.12 -7.92
N GLY A 65 3.46 -2.47 -7.24
CA GLY A 65 4.81 -2.03 -7.60
C GLY A 65 5.60 -1.42 -6.47
N ASN A 66 6.67 -0.70 -6.84
CA ASN A 66 7.57 -0.08 -5.89
C ASN A 66 7.10 1.34 -5.52
N VAL A 67 7.23 1.64 -4.24
CA VAL A 67 7.01 2.96 -3.65
C VAL A 67 8.35 3.42 -3.08
N ILE A 68 8.81 4.59 -3.48
CA ILE A 68 10.07 5.15 -3.02
C ILE A 68 9.77 6.27 -2.03
N ILE A 69 10.35 6.17 -0.85
CA ILE A 69 10.14 7.09 0.25
C ILE A 69 11.48 7.73 0.61
N GLU A 70 11.50 9.03 0.71
CA GLU A 70 12.60 9.81 1.26
C GLU A 70 12.31 10.10 2.73
N LEU A 71 13.18 9.59 3.60
CA LEU A 71 13.13 9.84 5.04
C LEU A 71 13.80 11.17 5.38
N ASP A 72 13.31 11.84 6.40
CA ASP A 72 13.83 13.13 6.87
C ASP A 72 14.37 13.03 8.31
N PRO A 73 15.65 12.65 8.49
CA PRO A 73 16.25 12.53 9.81
C PRO A 73 16.50 13.88 10.50
N ILE A 74 16.32 15.00 9.82
CA ILE A 74 16.44 16.33 10.42
C ILE A 74 15.18 16.64 11.24
N MET A 75 14.02 16.26 10.75
CA MET A 75 12.73 16.50 11.41
C MET A 75 12.50 15.59 12.62
N SER A 76 12.93 14.32 12.53
CA SER A 76 12.69 13.32 13.59
C SER A 76 13.82 12.27 13.64
N PRO A 77 14.99 12.62 14.16
CA PRO A 77 16.19 11.79 14.06
C PRO A 77 16.04 10.41 14.72
N ASN A 78 15.49 10.32 15.94
CA ASN A 78 15.35 9.05 16.64
C ASN A 78 14.29 8.15 16.01
N SER A 79 13.22 8.74 15.51
CA SER A 79 12.11 8.05 14.87
C SER A 79 12.54 7.50 13.50
N VAL A 80 13.28 8.29 12.72
CA VAL A 80 13.85 7.84 11.45
C VAL A 80 14.88 6.74 11.67
N GLU A 81 15.72 6.84 12.69
CA GLU A 81 16.67 5.78 13.04
C GLU A 81 15.95 4.47 13.39
N ARG A 82 14.91 4.53 14.25
CA ARG A 82 14.06 3.37 14.57
C ARG A 82 13.42 2.78 13.31
N PHE A 83 12.87 3.61 12.45
CA PHE A 83 12.23 3.16 11.22
C PHE A 83 13.22 2.47 10.30
N LYS A 84 14.41 3.04 10.09
CA LYS A 84 15.50 2.41 9.32
C LYS A 84 15.95 1.08 9.92
N LEU A 85 16.05 1.00 11.25
CA LEU A 85 16.40 -0.24 11.94
C LEU A 85 15.39 -1.35 11.63
N LEU A 86 14.11 -1.04 11.70
CA LEU A 86 13.03 -1.99 11.41
C LEU A 86 13.02 -2.41 9.94
N VAL A 87 13.22 -1.46 9.02
CA VAL A 87 13.35 -1.72 7.58
C VAL A 87 14.55 -2.62 7.29
N LYS A 88 15.73 -2.27 7.82
CA LYS A 88 16.99 -3.00 7.58
C LYS A 88 16.93 -4.46 8.03
N ASN A 89 16.21 -4.73 9.10
CA ASN A 89 16.05 -6.08 9.64
C ASN A 89 14.83 -6.83 9.07
N GLY A 90 14.13 -6.27 8.07
CA GLY A 90 13.00 -6.92 7.41
C GLY A 90 11.75 -7.09 8.28
N TYR A 91 11.64 -6.34 9.38
CA TYR A 91 10.49 -6.46 10.29
C TYR A 91 9.15 -6.11 9.62
N TYR A 92 9.17 -5.26 8.60
CA TYR A 92 7.96 -4.87 7.86
C TYR A 92 7.58 -5.81 6.73
N ASP A 93 8.41 -6.81 6.40
CA ASP A 93 8.10 -7.76 5.34
C ASP A 93 6.89 -8.62 5.74
N GLY A 94 5.89 -8.65 4.87
CA GLY A 94 4.61 -9.29 5.15
C GLY A 94 3.67 -8.50 6.07
N SER A 95 4.02 -7.27 6.47
CA SER A 95 3.16 -6.40 7.28
C SER A 95 1.93 -5.97 6.49
N ALA A 96 0.75 -6.17 7.08
CA ALA A 96 -0.54 -5.89 6.48
C ALA A 96 -0.92 -4.41 6.57
N PHE A 97 -1.52 -3.86 5.51
CA PHE A 97 -2.23 -2.59 5.57
C PHE A 97 -3.60 -2.82 6.21
N TYR A 98 -3.61 -2.95 7.51
CA TYR A 98 -4.77 -3.39 8.28
C TYR A 98 -5.85 -2.29 8.45
N ARG A 99 -5.47 -1.02 8.31
CA ARG A 99 -6.38 0.12 8.39
C ARG A 99 -6.20 1.01 7.18
N VAL A 100 -7.24 1.12 6.37
CA VAL A 100 -7.26 1.94 5.15
C VAL A 100 -8.52 2.79 5.13
N ILE A 101 -8.35 4.10 5.19
CA ILE A 101 -9.43 5.08 5.07
C ILE A 101 -9.35 5.65 3.66
N GLU A 102 -10.41 5.42 2.89
CA GLU A 102 -10.50 5.81 1.49
C GLU A 102 -10.08 7.27 1.27
N ASN A 103 -9.22 7.49 0.28
CA ASN A 103 -8.72 8.82 -0.09
C ASN A 103 -8.17 9.64 1.09
N THR A 104 -7.74 9.00 2.17
CA THR A 104 -7.28 9.70 3.37
C THR A 104 -5.92 9.18 3.82
N LEU A 105 -5.82 7.94 4.27
CA LEU A 105 -4.58 7.33 4.71
C LEU A 105 -4.61 5.80 4.65
N ILE A 106 -3.42 5.21 4.63
CA ILE A 106 -3.17 3.79 4.81
C ILE A 106 -2.25 3.60 6.01
N GLN A 107 -2.48 2.58 6.83
CA GLN A 107 -1.70 2.29 8.04
C GLN A 107 -1.29 0.82 8.06
N ALA A 108 -0.02 0.59 8.43
CA ALA A 108 0.62 -0.71 8.56
C ALA A 108 1.63 -0.69 9.72
N GLY A 109 2.37 -1.78 9.91
CA GLY A 109 3.49 -1.83 10.85
C GLY A 109 3.14 -2.35 12.24
N ASP A 110 1.99 -3.01 12.42
CA ASP A 110 1.76 -3.86 13.59
C ASP A 110 2.58 -5.15 13.41
N LEU A 111 3.72 -5.21 14.08
CA LEU A 111 4.69 -6.30 13.91
C LEU A 111 4.32 -7.56 14.69
N GLU A 112 3.46 -7.44 15.69
CA GLU A 112 3.06 -8.56 16.56
C GLU A 112 1.83 -9.30 16.01
N TYR A 113 0.83 -8.55 15.50
CA TYR A 113 -0.47 -9.10 15.12
C TYR A 113 -0.84 -8.87 13.64
N GLY A 114 -0.02 -8.12 12.90
CA GLY A 114 -0.32 -7.66 11.54
C GLY A 114 0.48 -8.34 10.44
N ASN A 115 1.15 -9.48 10.69
CA ASN A 115 1.84 -10.19 9.63
C ASN A 115 0.88 -11.05 8.82
N ILE A 116 0.99 -11.04 7.49
CA ILE A 116 0.11 -11.77 6.57
C ILE A 116 0.04 -13.29 6.84
N ASN A 117 1.10 -13.86 7.42
CA ASN A 117 1.17 -15.27 7.73
C ASN A 117 0.43 -15.65 9.04
N ASP A 118 0.20 -14.67 9.93
CA ASP A 118 -0.43 -14.89 11.24
C ASP A 118 -1.19 -13.63 11.71
N ILE A 119 -2.17 -13.20 10.92
CA ILE A 119 -2.98 -12.01 11.26
C ILE A 119 -3.93 -12.34 12.41
N ASN A 120 -3.83 -11.56 13.49
CA ASN A 120 -4.79 -11.60 14.57
C ASN A 120 -5.77 -10.42 14.49
N TYR A 121 -6.90 -10.62 13.83
CA TYR A 121 -7.91 -9.57 13.61
C TYR A 121 -8.54 -8.98 14.87
N THR A 122 -8.42 -9.64 16.03
CA THR A 122 -8.95 -9.12 17.29
C THR A 122 -7.97 -8.21 18.02
N LYS A 123 -6.67 -8.29 17.69
CA LYS A 123 -5.60 -7.54 18.35
C LYS A 123 -4.85 -6.60 17.41
N ILE A 124 -5.01 -6.74 16.10
CA ILE A 124 -4.31 -5.90 15.12
C ILE A 124 -4.53 -4.41 15.40
N GLY A 125 -3.47 -3.63 15.31
CA GLY A 125 -3.44 -2.22 15.71
C GLY A 125 -3.11 -2.00 17.19
N THR A 126 -2.74 -3.07 17.93
CA THR A 126 -2.32 -2.97 19.34
C THR A 126 -0.95 -3.60 19.61
N GLY A 127 -0.33 -4.19 18.59
CA GLY A 127 0.95 -4.88 18.68
C GLY A 127 2.11 -3.93 18.92
N LYS A 128 3.25 -4.53 19.25
CA LYS A 128 4.48 -3.82 19.57
C LYS A 128 5.68 -4.43 18.87
N SER A 129 6.73 -3.64 18.67
CA SER A 129 8.00 -4.11 18.12
C SER A 129 8.86 -4.90 19.13
N GLY A 130 8.60 -4.74 20.42
CA GLY A 130 9.47 -5.21 21.48
C GLY A 130 10.69 -4.34 21.76
N LEU A 131 10.86 -3.24 21.01
CA LEU A 131 12.01 -2.32 21.15
C LEU A 131 11.73 -1.11 22.07
N GLY A 132 10.55 -1.05 22.66
CA GLY A 132 10.09 0.04 23.52
C GLY A 132 9.52 1.23 22.73
N LEU A 133 8.77 2.06 23.45
CA LEU A 133 8.12 3.24 22.88
C LEU A 133 9.12 4.35 22.59
N LEU A 134 8.81 5.16 21.59
CA LEU A 134 9.56 6.35 21.25
C LEU A 134 8.90 7.59 21.86
N LYS A 135 9.74 8.60 22.14
CA LYS A 135 9.26 9.95 22.42
C LYS A 135 8.79 10.57 21.11
N SER A 136 7.65 11.23 21.14
CA SER A 136 7.14 11.97 19.97
C SER A 136 8.12 13.08 19.57
N GLU A 137 8.49 13.12 18.30
CA GLU A 137 9.32 14.15 17.68
C GLU A 137 8.42 15.01 16.78
N LEU A 138 7.57 15.80 17.41
CA LEU A 138 6.60 16.64 16.70
C LEU A 138 7.30 17.82 16.05
N ASN A 139 6.84 18.19 14.85
CA ASN A 139 7.41 19.29 14.10
C ASN A 139 6.30 20.13 13.44
N ASP A 140 6.19 21.40 13.85
CA ASP A 140 5.20 22.33 13.34
C ASP A 140 5.54 22.89 11.95
N GLU A 141 6.75 22.66 11.45
CA GLU A 141 7.15 23.07 10.10
C GLU A 141 6.88 21.99 9.06
N PHE A 142 6.63 20.73 9.50
CA PHE A 142 6.35 19.64 8.59
C PHE A 142 4.88 19.68 8.14
N GLU A 143 4.66 19.97 6.86
CA GLU A 143 3.32 19.98 6.26
C GLU A 143 2.88 18.56 5.86
N PHE A 144 1.78 18.08 6.44
CA PHE A 144 1.18 16.80 6.07
C PHE A 144 0.44 16.89 4.74
N LYS A 145 1.16 16.75 3.65
CA LYS A 145 0.65 16.67 2.27
C LYS A 145 0.43 15.20 1.86
N LYS A 146 -0.26 15.00 0.72
CA LYS A 146 -0.38 13.69 0.11
C LYS A 146 1.00 13.05 -0.05
N GLY A 147 1.14 11.80 0.44
CA GLY A 147 2.39 11.06 0.44
C GLY A 147 3.24 11.24 1.70
N SER A 148 2.85 12.07 2.67
CA SER A 148 3.56 12.14 3.94
C SER A 148 3.49 10.81 4.68
N ILE A 149 4.63 10.35 5.21
CA ILE A 149 4.73 9.18 6.09
C ILE A 149 5.05 9.63 7.52
N ALA A 150 4.38 9.06 8.51
CA ALA A 150 4.58 9.36 9.92
C ALA A 150 4.34 8.12 10.78
N PHE A 151 4.92 8.08 11.99
CA PHE A 151 4.54 7.09 12.97
C PHE A 151 3.11 7.30 13.45
N ALA A 152 2.39 6.18 13.57
CA ALA A 152 1.12 6.15 14.27
C ALA A 152 1.38 6.10 15.78
N ARG A 153 0.46 6.69 16.54
CA ARG A 153 0.46 6.67 18.00
C ARG A 153 -0.92 6.36 18.54
N LYS A 154 -1.00 6.07 19.81
CA LYS A 154 -2.26 6.02 20.56
C LYS A 154 -2.77 7.44 20.83
N ASP A 155 -3.81 7.59 21.61
CA ASP A 155 -4.32 8.92 21.96
C ASP A 155 -3.28 9.76 22.70
N GLU A 156 -2.42 9.12 23.48
CA GLU A 156 -1.34 9.75 24.23
C GLU A 156 -0.08 9.95 23.37
N PHE A 157 0.63 11.05 23.57
CA PHE A 157 1.96 11.28 23.01
C PHE A 157 2.99 10.31 23.59
N ASN A 158 4.11 10.15 22.92
CA ASN A 158 5.20 9.26 23.31
C ASN A 158 4.78 7.77 23.34
N THR A 159 3.89 7.37 22.45
CA THR A 159 3.41 6.00 22.31
C THR A 159 3.71 5.38 20.94
N GLU A 160 4.52 6.08 20.14
CA GLU A 160 5.03 5.60 18.87
C GLU A 160 5.92 4.38 19.09
N ASP A 161 5.87 3.41 18.17
CA ASP A 161 6.70 2.20 18.23
C ASP A 161 7.15 1.75 16.83
N SER A 162 6.29 1.06 16.09
CA SER A 162 6.55 0.53 14.75
C SER A 162 5.46 0.84 13.74
N GLU A 163 4.25 1.11 14.20
CA GLU A 163 3.13 1.39 13.32
C GLU A 163 3.30 2.74 12.64
N PHE A 164 3.06 2.78 11.33
CA PHE A 164 3.15 4.00 10.53
C PHE A 164 1.94 4.15 9.62
N PHE A 165 1.68 5.37 9.18
CA PHE A 165 0.68 5.66 8.16
C PHE A 165 1.26 6.51 7.03
N ILE A 166 0.65 6.40 5.85
CA ILE A 166 0.94 7.25 4.69
C ILE A 166 -0.35 7.96 4.31
N THR A 167 -0.28 9.28 4.13
CA THR A 167 -1.43 10.10 3.74
C THR A 167 -1.70 9.98 2.25
N LEU A 168 -2.98 9.88 1.87
CA LEU A 168 -3.43 9.86 0.47
C LEU A 168 -4.03 11.20 0.02
N LYS A 169 -4.07 12.18 0.92
CA LYS A 169 -4.44 13.58 0.68
C LYS A 169 -3.70 14.50 1.65
N ASP A 170 -3.84 15.79 1.48
CA ASP A 170 -3.36 16.78 2.44
C ASP A 170 -4.20 16.74 3.71
N ILE A 171 -3.54 16.70 4.88
CA ILE A 171 -4.19 16.64 6.20
C ILE A 171 -3.51 17.65 7.15
N PRO A 172 -3.77 18.95 7.00
CA PRO A 172 -3.08 19.99 7.78
C PRO A 172 -3.26 19.86 9.30
N ILE A 173 -4.35 19.27 9.76
CA ILE A 173 -4.61 19.06 11.21
C ILE A 173 -3.67 18.04 11.87
N TYR A 174 -2.83 17.34 11.09
CA TYR A 174 -1.82 16.40 11.63
C TYR A 174 -0.48 17.09 11.91
N GLN A 175 -0.31 18.32 11.45
CA GLN A 175 0.87 19.14 11.72
C GLN A 175 1.02 19.40 13.22
N GLY A 176 2.20 19.10 13.78
CA GLY A 176 2.42 19.15 15.23
C GLY A 176 1.75 18.07 16.08
N GLU A 177 0.96 17.17 15.45
CA GLU A 177 0.22 16.10 16.12
C GLU A 177 0.84 14.71 15.96
N TYR A 178 1.61 14.49 14.88
CA TYR A 178 2.26 13.22 14.59
C TYR A 178 3.73 13.41 14.28
N THR A 179 4.54 12.42 14.65
CA THR A 179 5.98 12.38 14.35
C THR A 179 6.19 12.06 12.87
N PRO A 180 6.66 13.02 12.03
CA PRO A 180 6.90 12.79 10.63
C PRO A 180 8.13 11.89 10.42
N LEU A 181 8.10 11.06 9.40
CA LEU A 181 9.24 10.24 8.99
C LEU A 181 9.82 10.68 7.65
N GLY A 182 9.01 11.33 6.80
CA GLY A 182 9.39 11.73 5.46
C GLY A 182 8.23 11.75 4.49
N LYS A 183 8.52 11.48 3.22
CA LYS A 183 7.52 11.55 2.13
C LYS A 183 7.73 10.49 1.06
N VAL A 184 6.66 10.05 0.45
CA VAL A 184 6.66 9.29 -0.81
C VAL A 184 7.10 10.23 -1.93
N ILE A 185 8.16 9.86 -2.64
CA ILE A 185 8.65 10.63 -3.79
C ILE A 185 8.28 9.99 -5.13
N TYR A 186 8.00 8.67 -5.14
CA TYR A 186 7.49 7.94 -6.30
C TYR A 186 6.57 6.80 -5.89
N GLY A 187 5.63 6.45 -6.77
CA GLY A 187 4.79 5.25 -6.64
C GLY A 187 3.58 5.43 -5.73
N ILE A 188 3.14 6.65 -5.47
CA ILE A 188 1.93 6.93 -4.67
C ILE A 188 0.69 6.25 -5.27
N GLU A 189 0.63 6.10 -6.61
CA GLU A 189 -0.45 5.45 -7.33
C GLU A 189 -0.60 3.97 -6.96
N ALA A 190 0.49 3.29 -6.60
CA ALA A 190 0.46 1.91 -6.12
C ALA A 190 -0.24 1.82 -4.75
N LEU A 191 -0.03 2.83 -3.88
CA LEU A 191 -0.68 2.91 -2.57
C LEU A 191 -2.17 3.21 -2.67
N GLU A 192 -2.60 3.98 -3.66
CA GLU A 192 -4.01 4.27 -3.94
C GLU A 192 -4.80 3.03 -4.39
N LYS A 193 -4.11 1.96 -4.79
CA LYS A 193 -4.72 0.68 -5.16
C LYS A 193 -4.87 -0.30 -4.00
N ILE A 194 -4.35 0.05 -2.83
CA ILE A 194 -4.49 -0.78 -1.64
C ILE A 194 -5.96 -0.88 -1.24
N LYS A 195 -6.35 -2.07 -0.86
CA LYS A 195 -7.74 -2.41 -0.54
C LYS A 195 -8.29 -1.55 0.60
N ILE A 196 -9.39 -0.89 0.33
CA ILE A 196 -10.07 -0.02 1.27
C ILE A 196 -10.69 -0.82 2.41
N GLY A 197 -10.64 -0.25 3.62
CA GLY A 197 -11.28 -0.81 4.80
C GLY A 197 -12.81 -0.78 4.74
N ASN A 198 -13.41 -1.61 5.56
CA ASN A 198 -14.87 -1.67 5.73
C ASN A 198 -15.35 -0.50 6.62
N LYS A 199 -16.57 -0.58 7.17
CA LYS A 199 -17.21 0.48 8.00
C LYS A 199 -16.35 1.00 9.16
N SER A 200 -15.46 0.18 9.74
CA SER A 200 -14.51 0.55 10.81
C SER A 200 -13.13 0.97 10.30
N SER A 201 -12.97 1.16 9.00
CA SER A 201 -11.68 1.40 8.32
C SER A 201 -10.70 0.23 8.39
N TYR A 202 -11.01 -0.86 9.10
CA TYR A 202 -10.20 -2.08 9.12
C TYR A 202 -10.46 -2.92 7.89
N VAL A 203 -9.41 -3.57 7.39
CA VAL A 203 -9.44 -4.35 6.15
C VAL A 203 -9.45 -5.83 6.45
N LEU A 204 -10.49 -6.54 6.02
CA LEU A 204 -10.49 -8.00 5.99
C LEU A 204 -9.75 -8.49 4.74
N ARG A 205 -8.77 -9.38 4.91
CA ARG A 205 -7.87 -9.85 3.86
C ARG A 205 -7.11 -8.67 3.22
N PRO A 206 -6.28 -7.96 4.00
CA PRO A 206 -5.57 -6.78 3.55
C PRO A 206 -4.51 -7.10 2.50
N ASP A 207 -4.16 -6.10 1.71
CA ASP A 207 -2.90 -6.10 0.98
C ASP A 207 -1.75 -5.95 1.99
N TYR A 208 -0.53 -6.29 1.59
CA TYR A 208 0.62 -6.31 2.48
C TYR A 208 1.88 -5.78 1.80
N ILE A 209 2.88 -5.50 2.60
CA ILE A 209 4.21 -5.12 2.16
C ILE A 209 4.95 -6.39 1.77
N ASN A 210 5.32 -6.54 0.50
CA ASN A 210 6.09 -7.69 0.03
C ASN A 210 7.51 -7.67 0.62
N TYR A 211 8.16 -6.51 0.53
CA TYR A 211 9.42 -6.20 1.20
C TYR A 211 9.57 -4.69 1.40
N PHE A 212 10.38 -4.33 2.40
CA PHE A 212 10.76 -2.97 2.67
C PHE A 212 12.26 -2.92 2.91
N LYS A 213 13.03 -2.13 2.12
CA LYS A 213 14.48 -2.11 2.21
C LYS A 213 15.08 -0.72 2.03
N LEU A 214 16.24 -0.48 2.62
CA LEU A 214 17.06 0.68 2.32
C LEU A 214 17.61 0.58 0.89
N LEU A 215 17.81 1.73 0.26
CA LEU A 215 18.48 1.80 -1.02
C LEU A 215 19.99 1.82 -0.78
N ASP A 216 20.68 0.77 -1.23
CA ASP A 216 22.15 0.62 -1.16
C ASP A 216 22.87 1.45 -2.23
#